data_f6e18a016aa0bb02ee35dfd2ea816fe7
#
_entry.id   f6e18a016aa0bb02ee35dfd2ea816fe7
#
_cell.length_a   1.000
_cell.length_b   1.000
_cell.length_c   1.000
_cell.angle_alpha   90.00
_cell.angle_beta   90.00
_cell.angle_gamma   90.00
#
_symmetry.space_group_name_H-M   'P 1'
#
loop_
_entity.id
_entity.type
_entity.pdbx_description
1 polymer ?
#
loop_
_entity_poly.entity_id
_entity_poly.type
_entity_poly.pdbx_seq_one_letter_code
_entity_poly.pdbx_strand_id
1 'polypeptide(L)'
;MKNYEKRIPIAKANFERAGKQEQITLLEGDATEILPQLEGQFDMIFMDAAKGQYINFMPQVLRLLKTGGVLVSDNVLQDGDIIESHYIVERRNRTIYKRMREYLYELTHSDELVTAVMPIGDGITVSTKI
;
A
#
# COMPACT_ATOMS: atom_id res chain seq x y z
N MET A 1 2.38 -17.30 0.23
CA MET A 1 1.69 -17.84 1.40
C MET A 1 2.61 -18.56 2.38
N LYS A 2 3.39 -19.56 1.98
CA LYS A 2 4.34 -20.23 2.89
C LYS A 2 5.34 -19.30 3.57
N ASN A 3 5.70 -18.18 2.93
CA ASN A 3 6.64 -17.21 3.52
C ASN A 3 6.03 -16.38 4.65
N TYR A 4 4.74 -16.14 4.63
CA TYR A 4 4.05 -15.38 5.68
C TYR A 4 3.98 -16.17 6.98
N GLU A 5 3.66 -17.45 6.90
CA GLU A 5 3.61 -18.33 8.08
C GLU A 5 4.94 -18.38 8.82
N LYS A 6 6.06 -18.32 8.08
CA LYS A 6 7.40 -18.30 8.67
C LYS A 6 7.76 -16.93 9.27
N ARG A 7 7.24 -15.85 8.67
CA ARG A 7 7.55 -14.48 9.09
C ARG A 7 6.78 -14.04 10.32
N ILE A 8 5.57 -14.55 10.53
CA ILE A 8 4.72 -14.17 11.66
C ILE A 8 5.38 -14.43 13.01
N PRO A 9 5.91 -15.64 13.30
CA PRO A 9 6.62 -15.86 14.57
C PRO A 9 7.83 -14.97 14.76
N ILE A 10 8.56 -14.69 13.67
CA ILE A 10 9.75 -13.82 13.71
C ILE A 10 9.33 -12.38 14.05
N ALA A 11 8.27 -11.88 13.44
CA ALA A 11 7.75 -10.55 13.72
C ALA A 11 7.31 -10.43 15.19
N LYS A 12 6.57 -11.39 15.69
CA LYS A 12 6.14 -11.43 17.10
C LYS A 12 7.33 -11.42 18.06
N ALA A 13 8.34 -12.23 17.79
CA ALA A 13 9.55 -12.29 18.60
C ALA A 13 10.31 -10.95 18.59
N ASN A 14 10.35 -10.29 17.44
CA ASN A 14 11.00 -8.98 17.33
C ASN A 14 10.24 -7.90 18.09
N PHE A 15 8.91 -7.93 18.11
CA PHE A 15 8.08 -6.98 18.88
C PHE A 15 8.32 -7.16 20.38
N GLU A 16 8.38 -8.40 20.85
CA GLU A 16 8.68 -8.69 22.25
C GLU A 16 10.09 -8.24 22.64
N ARG A 17 11.08 -8.53 21.79
CA ARG A 17 12.47 -8.14 22.03
C ARG A 17 12.63 -6.62 22.11
N ALA A 18 11.86 -5.88 21.31
CA ALA A 18 11.84 -4.43 21.33
C ALA A 18 11.01 -3.87 22.51
N GLY A 19 10.27 -4.71 23.22
CA GLY A 19 9.37 -4.27 24.30
C GLY A 19 8.19 -3.45 23.82
N LYS A 20 7.73 -3.71 22.58
CA LYS A 20 6.69 -2.92 21.91
C LYS A 20 5.41 -3.71 21.60
N GLN A 21 5.28 -4.92 22.10
CA GLN A 21 4.13 -5.76 21.83
C GLN A 21 2.79 -5.13 22.22
N GLU A 22 2.78 -4.22 23.20
CA GLU A 22 1.57 -3.49 23.61
C GLU A 22 1.19 -2.36 22.62
N GLN A 23 2.19 -1.82 21.91
CA GLN A 23 1.99 -0.73 20.95
C GLN A 23 1.72 -1.22 19.53
N ILE A 24 2.10 -2.47 19.23
CA ILE A 24 2.01 -3.04 17.90
C ILE A 24 0.96 -4.14 17.88
N THR A 25 -0.03 -4.00 17.03
CA THR A 25 -1.05 -5.03 16.80
C THR A 25 -0.79 -5.70 15.47
N LEU A 26 -0.48 -7.00 15.50
CA LEU A 26 -0.30 -7.80 14.29
C LEU A 26 -1.63 -8.48 13.95
N LEU A 27 -2.18 -8.17 12.78
CA LEU A 27 -3.37 -8.80 12.25
C LEU A 27 -2.96 -9.88 11.25
N GLU A 28 -3.19 -11.13 11.61
CA GLU A 28 -2.85 -12.28 10.78
C GLU A 28 -3.99 -12.61 9.84
N GLY A 29 -3.69 -12.76 8.56
CA GLY A 29 -4.67 -13.16 7.55
C GLY A 29 -4.54 -12.39 6.25
N ASP A 30 -5.56 -12.52 5.41
CA ASP A 30 -5.62 -11.85 4.12
C ASP A 30 -6.13 -10.41 4.30
N ALA A 31 -5.36 -9.45 3.79
CA ALA A 31 -5.72 -8.04 3.88
C ALA A 31 -7.05 -7.73 3.19
N THR A 32 -7.40 -8.47 2.13
CA THR A 32 -8.70 -8.28 1.44
C THR A 32 -9.88 -8.58 2.35
N GLU A 33 -9.70 -9.47 3.31
CA GLU A 33 -10.73 -9.85 4.29
C GLU A 33 -10.67 -8.99 5.55
N ILE A 34 -9.47 -8.60 5.96
CA ILE A 34 -9.25 -7.85 7.21
C ILE A 34 -9.63 -6.38 7.05
N LEU A 35 -9.21 -5.72 5.97
CA LEU A 35 -9.40 -4.28 5.78
C LEU A 35 -10.86 -3.84 5.89
N PRO A 36 -11.84 -4.54 5.28
CA PRO A 36 -13.25 -4.14 5.42
C PRO A 36 -13.79 -4.20 6.83
N GLN A 37 -13.16 -5.01 7.69
CA GLN A 37 -13.58 -5.21 9.08
C GLN A 37 -12.92 -4.25 10.06
N LEU A 38 -11.83 -3.58 9.65
CA LEU A 38 -11.17 -2.59 10.49
C LEU A 38 -12.04 -1.37 10.69
N GLU A 39 -12.05 -0.87 11.91
CA GLU A 39 -12.76 0.34 12.28
C GLU A 39 -11.79 1.39 12.81
N GLY A 40 -12.26 2.63 12.89
CA GLY A 40 -11.49 3.73 13.43
C GLY A 40 -10.85 4.59 12.33
N GLN A 41 -10.00 5.50 12.78
CA GLN A 41 -9.33 6.46 11.93
C GLN A 41 -7.84 6.45 12.23
N PHE A 42 -7.03 6.43 11.17
CA PHE A 42 -5.58 6.39 11.29
C PHE A 42 -4.96 7.69 10.78
N ASP A 43 -3.93 8.14 11.47
CA ASP A 43 -3.17 9.34 11.08
C ASP A 43 -2.28 9.09 9.87
N MET A 44 -1.79 7.86 9.73
CA MET A 44 -0.91 7.47 8.64
C MET A 44 -1.18 6.02 8.25
N ILE A 45 -1.16 5.76 6.95
CA ILE A 45 -1.21 4.42 6.39
C ILE A 45 -0.01 4.26 5.46
N PHE A 46 0.79 3.22 5.68
CA PHE A 46 1.87 2.84 4.79
C PHE A 46 1.44 1.59 4.01
N MET A 47 1.39 1.72 2.69
CA MET A 47 0.98 0.62 1.83
C MET A 47 2.19 0.01 1.13
N ASP A 48 2.49 -1.23 1.51
CA ASP A 48 3.53 -2.06 0.91
C ASP A 48 2.97 -3.47 0.76
N ALA A 49 2.03 -3.62 -0.15
CA ALA A 49 1.32 -4.87 -0.42
C ALA A 49 1.67 -5.40 -1.81
N ALA A 50 0.99 -6.46 -2.24
CA ALA A 50 1.07 -6.92 -3.61
C ALA A 50 0.58 -5.82 -4.55
N LYS A 51 1.40 -5.45 -5.53
CA LYS A 51 1.20 -4.27 -6.39
C LYS A 51 -0.16 -4.27 -7.11
N GLY A 52 -0.63 -5.44 -7.53
CA GLY A 52 -1.94 -5.55 -8.18
C GLY A 52 -3.13 -5.34 -7.25
N GLN A 53 -2.91 -5.26 -5.95
CA GLN A 53 -3.98 -5.08 -4.95
C GLN A 53 -4.14 -3.64 -4.48
N TYR A 54 -3.22 -2.74 -4.79
CA TYR A 54 -3.27 -1.35 -4.32
C TYR A 54 -4.59 -0.67 -4.68
N ILE A 55 -5.02 -0.81 -5.94
CA ILE A 55 -6.27 -0.21 -6.40
C ILE A 55 -7.49 -0.80 -5.68
N ASN A 56 -7.45 -2.08 -5.35
CA ASN A 56 -8.52 -2.76 -4.64
C ASN A 56 -8.62 -2.34 -3.18
N PHE A 57 -7.48 -2.02 -2.55
CA PHE A 57 -7.42 -1.58 -1.15
C PHE A 57 -7.80 -0.10 -0.99
N MET A 58 -7.72 0.68 -2.05
CA MET A 58 -7.90 2.13 -1.99
C MET A 58 -9.20 2.59 -1.33
N PRO A 59 -10.38 2.02 -1.61
CA PRO A 59 -11.62 2.44 -0.93
C PRO A 59 -11.56 2.27 0.58
N GLN A 60 -10.98 1.17 1.07
CA GLN A 60 -10.84 0.91 2.49
C GLN A 60 -9.80 1.83 3.13
N VAL A 61 -8.70 2.07 2.44
CA VAL A 61 -7.66 3.00 2.90
C VAL A 61 -8.23 4.41 3.04
N LEU A 62 -8.99 4.88 2.07
CA LEU A 62 -9.65 6.19 2.14
C LEU A 62 -10.63 6.28 3.31
N ARG A 63 -11.37 5.21 3.56
CA ARG A 63 -12.29 5.15 4.70
C ARG A 63 -11.57 5.21 6.04
N LEU A 64 -10.44 4.51 6.15
CA LEU A 64 -9.67 4.39 7.39
C LEU A 64 -8.75 5.57 7.64
N LEU A 65 -8.37 6.32 6.63
CA LEU A 65 -7.49 7.47 6.76
C LEU A 65 -8.30 8.67 7.24
N LYS A 66 -7.87 9.29 8.33
CA LYS A 66 -8.54 10.49 8.80
C LYS A 66 -8.23 11.70 7.91
N THR A 67 -9.08 12.70 7.93
CA THR A 67 -8.82 13.99 7.28
C THR A 67 -7.53 14.62 7.84
N GLY A 68 -6.61 15.02 6.96
CA GLY A 68 -5.27 15.45 7.33
C GLY A 68 -4.28 14.30 7.47
N GLY A 69 -4.75 13.05 7.42
CA GLY A 69 -3.89 11.86 7.46
C GLY A 69 -3.10 11.66 6.18
N VAL A 70 -2.05 10.86 6.25
CA VAL A 70 -1.10 10.67 5.16
C VAL A 70 -1.08 9.20 4.73
N LEU A 71 -1.23 8.96 3.44
CA LEU A 71 -1.05 7.65 2.80
C LEU A 71 0.29 7.65 2.07
N VAL A 72 1.17 6.74 2.43
CA VAL A 72 2.43 6.50 1.73
C VAL A 72 2.34 5.16 1.01
N SER A 73 2.58 5.16 -0.29
CA SER A 73 2.57 3.94 -1.10
C SER A 73 3.96 3.70 -1.69
N ASP A 74 4.49 2.52 -1.48
CA ASP A 74 5.82 2.13 -1.96
C ASP A 74 5.74 1.33 -3.26
N ASN A 75 6.85 1.31 -4.01
CA ASN A 75 7.04 0.54 -5.24
C ASN A 75 6.02 0.86 -6.35
N VAL A 76 5.60 2.13 -6.45
CA VAL A 76 4.55 2.54 -7.39
C VAL A 76 5.01 2.64 -8.83
N LEU A 77 6.32 2.82 -9.07
CA LEU A 77 6.89 2.95 -10.42
C LEU A 77 7.41 1.64 -10.98
N GLN A 78 7.47 0.57 -10.18
CA GLN A 78 7.91 -0.77 -10.61
C GLN A 78 9.23 -0.74 -11.38
N ASP A 79 10.30 -0.19 -10.78
CA ASP A 79 11.62 -0.04 -11.42
C ASP A 79 11.59 0.78 -12.72
N GLY A 80 10.62 1.67 -12.86
CA GLY A 80 10.45 2.52 -14.02
C GLY A 80 9.48 1.99 -15.07
N ASP A 81 8.96 0.77 -14.93
CA ASP A 81 8.01 0.17 -15.89
C ASP A 81 6.78 1.05 -16.11
N ILE A 82 6.31 1.73 -15.07
CA ILE A 82 5.09 2.54 -15.12
C ILE A 82 5.22 3.78 -16.01
N ILE A 83 6.45 4.26 -16.22
CA ILE A 83 6.73 5.42 -17.08
C ILE A 83 7.10 5.03 -18.51
N GLU A 84 7.26 3.74 -18.77
CA GLU A 84 7.58 3.21 -20.08
C GLU A 84 6.33 2.94 -20.93
N SER A 85 6.53 2.71 -22.25
CA SER A 85 5.45 2.30 -23.11
C SER A 85 4.89 0.94 -22.67
N HIS A 86 3.56 0.81 -22.72
CA HIS A 86 2.86 -0.45 -22.46
C HIS A 86 3.42 -1.63 -23.27
N TYR A 87 3.90 -1.39 -24.48
CA TYR A 87 4.44 -2.44 -25.37
C TYR A 87 5.84 -2.91 -24.95
N ILE A 88 6.56 -2.12 -24.16
CA ILE A 88 7.91 -2.46 -23.70
C ILE A 88 7.83 -3.36 -22.47
N VAL A 89 6.77 -3.22 -21.65
CA VAL A 89 6.58 -4.01 -20.43
C VAL A 89 6.34 -5.48 -20.78
N GLU A 90 7.02 -6.40 -20.08
CA GLU A 90 6.86 -7.83 -20.28
C GLU A 90 5.39 -8.24 -20.12
N ARG A 91 4.94 -9.17 -20.97
CA ARG A 91 3.54 -9.60 -21.02
C ARG A 91 2.99 -10.07 -19.67
N ARG A 92 3.79 -10.79 -18.88
CA ARG A 92 3.39 -11.28 -17.54
C ARG A 92 3.12 -10.15 -16.55
N ASN A 93 3.74 -8.97 -16.73
CA ASN A 93 3.62 -7.82 -15.85
C ASN A 93 2.57 -6.81 -16.29
N ARG A 94 1.92 -7.01 -17.45
CA ARG A 94 0.97 -6.03 -18.00
C ARG A 94 -0.25 -5.79 -17.13
N THR A 95 -0.78 -6.83 -16.50
CA THR A 95 -1.92 -6.69 -15.59
C THR A 95 -1.55 -5.88 -14.36
N ILE A 96 -0.39 -6.16 -13.77
CA ILE A 96 0.13 -5.40 -12.61
C ILE A 96 0.42 -3.96 -13.00
N TYR A 97 1.05 -3.74 -14.14
CA TYR A 97 1.32 -2.43 -14.71
C TYR A 97 0.03 -1.62 -14.89
N LYS A 98 -0.99 -2.21 -15.51
CA LYS A 98 -2.28 -1.56 -15.73
C LYS A 98 -2.94 -1.17 -14.42
N ARG A 99 -2.99 -2.07 -13.45
CA ARG A 99 -3.59 -1.82 -12.14
C ARG A 99 -2.83 -0.74 -11.36
N MET A 100 -1.50 -0.71 -11.46
CA MET A 100 -0.70 0.31 -10.81
C MET A 100 -0.92 1.68 -11.47
N ARG A 101 -1.07 1.74 -12.79
CA ARG A 101 -1.41 2.99 -13.47
C ARG A 101 -2.79 3.50 -13.07
N GLU A 102 -3.76 2.62 -12.93
CA GLU A 102 -5.09 2.97 -12.43
C GLU A 102 -5.00 3.53 -11.01
N TYR A 103 -4.21 2.91 -10.16
CA TYR A 103 -3.98 3.37 -8.79
C TYR A 103 -3.37 4.78 -8.75
N LEU A 104 -2.31 5.01 -9.52
CA LEU A 104 -1.68 6.33 -9.63
C LEU A 104 -2.66 7.38 -10.18
N TYR A 105 -3.45 7.02 -11.17
CA TYR A 105 -4.48 7.91 -11.72
C TYR A 105 -5.49 8.30 -10.63
N GLU A 106 -6.03 7.34 -9.91
CA GLU A 106 -6.98 7.60 -8.84
C GLU A 106 -6.39 8.46 -7.72
N LEU A 107 -5.15 8.19 -7.31
CA LEU A 107 -4.47 9.01 -6.30
C LEU A 107 -4.31 10.46 -6.73
N THR A 108 -3.97 10.70 -8.00
CA THR A 108 -3.67 12.03 -8.51
C THR A 108 -4.90 12.80 -8.99
N HIS A 109 -6.02 12.12 -9.19
CA HIS A 109 -7.27 12.73 -9.67
C HIS A 109 -8.40 12.69 -8.63
N SER A 110 -8.15 12.14 -7.43
CA SER A 110 -9.15 12.11 -6.37
C SER A 110 -9.37 13.50 -5.78
N ASP A 111 -10.63 13.87 -5.57
CA ASP A 111 -11.00 15.10 -4.88
C ASP A 111 -10.71 15.03 -3.38
N GLU A 112 -10.47 13.84 -2.85
CA GLU A 112 -10.22 13.62 -1.43
C GLU A 112 -8.74 13.65 -1.05
N LEU A 113 -7.83 13.63 -2.04
CA LEU A 113 -6.40 13.50 -1.82
C LEU A 113 -5.61 14.57 -2.56
N VAL A 114 -4.55 15.04 -1.92
CA VAL A 114 -3.46 15.78 -2.58
C VAL A 114 -2.24 14.87 -2.59
N THR A 115 -1.74 14.55 -3.78
CA THR A 115 -0.72 13.51 -3.96
C THR A 115 0.54 14.07 -4.62
N ALA A 116 1.69 13.71 -4.06
CA ALA A 116 3.01 13.90 -4.67
C ALA A 116 3.59 12.54 -5.07
N VAL A 117 4.13 12.44 -6.27
CA VAL A 117 4.84 11.26 -6.76
C VAL A 117 6.34 11.54 -6.70
N MET A 118 7.08 10.69 -5.98
CA MET A 118 8.52 10.84 -5.80
C MET A 118 9.24 9.69 -6.51
N PRO A 119 10.08 9.96 -7.53
CA PRO A 119 10.82 8.91 -8.25
C PRO A 119 12.09 8.49 -7.49
N ILE A 120 11.93 8.10 -6.22
CA ILE A 120 13.01 7.62 -5.36
C ILE A 120 12.92 6.10 -5.30
N GLY A 121 14.02 5.39 -5.61
CA GLY A 121 14.00 3.93 -5.68
C GLY A 121 12.96 3.44 -6.68
N ASP A 122 12.07 2.56 -6.25
CA ASP A 122 10.96 2.03 -7.07
C ASP A 122 9.75 2.97 -7.14
N GLY A 123 9.90 4.20 -6.66
CA GLY A 123 8.84 5.21 -6.65
C GLY A 123 7.98 5.16 -5.40
N ILE A 124 7.68 6.34 -4.87
CA ILE A 124 6.86 6.52 -3.67
C ILE A 124 5.80 7.57 -3.98
N THR A 125 4.57 7.34 -3.53
CA THR A 125 3.55 8.38 -3.48
C THR A 125 3.27 8.77 -2.04
N VAL A 126 3.08 10.06 -1.83
CA VAL A 126 2.64 10.62 -0.55
C VAL A 126 1.35 11.38 -0.81
N SER A 127 0.27 10.92 -0.19
CA SER A 127 -1.07 11.50 -0.37
C SER A 127 -1.61 11.99 0.96
N THR A 128 -2.12 13.21 1.00
CA THR A 128 -2.78 13.77 2.17
C THR A 128 -4.27 13.85 1.93
N LYS A 129 -5.06 13.34 2.86
CA LYS A 129 -6.52 13.43 2.79
C LYS A 129 -6.99 14.82 3.21
N ILE A 130 -7.71 15.47 2.32
CA ILE A 130 -8.24 16.81 2.52
C ILE A 130 -9.71 16.83 2.95
#